data_3c9905bb3dbee646ea5f8b354cdd1c17
#
_entry.id   3c9905bb3dbee646ea5f8b354cdd1c17
#
_cell.length_a   1.000
_cell.length_b   1.000
_cell.length_c   1.000
_cell.angle_alpha   90.00
_cell.angle_beta   90.00
_cell.angle_gamma   90.00
#
_symmetry.space_group_name_H-M   'P 1'
#
loop_
_entity.id
_entity.type
_entity.pdbx_description
1 polymer ?
#
loop_
_entity_poly.entity_id
_entity_poly.type
_entity_poly.pdbx_seq_one_letter_code
_entity_poly.pdbx_strand_id
1 'polypeptide(L)'
;MFPYRTTLLCLVLTIALAGTSHSWAVPPHADVGQESALRQQLIQVALTNSPADLVIENATVLNVFTSQWQEGQDIVIAHERIAWIGTHGKWAGKARERVKAGGLWAVPGFGESHKHIESSYLTPEYEAALVIPTGNTWTVEGSHEMSNVVGEHNVDFWLAAENAGSPLKIFPAIGSATPPTAYEQGGGYYGFDEMRGFLKQDLRVVALGEVMDWPAVSQPDAPANERLWGMIKATWAGRGVVEGHGSGLRDLNSINAFAAAGLSSDHEVRLADEGIEKLQRGVFLEVRADAARVLFPRLNALGITDWSNISVTTDDRDVAATQSLGAMDYNIRNAIESGAPVIDAYLMGSYNTARHFRIDHLVGALAPGRYADVVLLKDPEAVTIDRVYVNGKL
;
A
#
# COMPACT_ATOMS: atom_id res chain seq x y z
N MET A 1 -56.77 -50.43 -25.32
CA MET A 1 -55.28 -50.26 -25.24
C MET A 1 -54.96 -48.79 -25.37
N PHE A 2 -54.91 -48.08 -24.28
CA PHE A 2 -54.58 -46.63 -24.25
C PHE A 2 -53.36 -46.43 -23.46
N PRO A 3 -52.36 -45.61 -23.92
CA PRO A 3 -51.21 -45.17 -23.10
C PRO A 3 -51.54 -43.85 -22.43
N TYR A 4 -51.41 -43.79 -21.12
CA TYR A 4 -51.42 -42.57 -20.30
C TYR A 4 -50.15 -41.74 -20.57
N ARG A 5 -50.34 -40.48 -20.96
CA ARG A 5 -49.28 -39.43 -20.95
C ARG A 5 -49.36 -38.75 -19.60
N THR A 6 -48.35 -38.96 -18.77
CA THR A 6 -48.14 -38.22 -17.56
C THR A 6 -47.29 -37.01 -17.88
N THR A 7 -47.89 -35.83 -17.83
CA THR A 7 -47.16 -34.55 -17.98
C THR A 7 -46.60 -34.18 -16.61
N LEU A 8 -45.29 -34.24 -16.46
CA LEU A 8 -44.58 -33.79 -15.26
C LEU A 8 -44.43 -32.28 -15.35
N LEU A 9 -45.13 -31.54 -14.50
CA LEU A 9 -45.01 -30.08 -14.37
C LEU A 9 -43.86 -29.80 -13.42
N CYS A 10 -42.69 -29.41 -13.96
CA CYS A 10 -41.60 -28.92 -13.14
C CYS A 10 -41.89 -27.48 -12.71
N LEU A 11 -42.27 -27.34 -11.45
CA LEU A 11 -42.38 -26.04 -10.80
C LEU A 11 -40.95 -25.57 -10.42
N VAL A 12 -40.38 -24.66 -11.18
CA VAL A 12 -39.12 -23.99 -10.84
C VAL A 12 -39.44 -22.91 -9.81
N LEU A 13 -39.16 -23.21 -8.54
CA LEU A 13 -39.24 -22.24 -7.45
C LEU A 13 -38.01 -21.36 -7.52
N THR A 14 -38.09 -20.16 -8.10
CA THR A 14 -37.05 -19.14 -8.03
C THR A 14 -37.15 -18.49 -6.64
N ILE A 15 -36.34 -18.98 -5.71
CA ILE A 15 -36.11 -18.28 -4.44
C ILE A 15 -35.18 -17.08 -4.76
N ALA A 16 -35.77 -15.91 -4.85
CA ALA A 16 -35.01 -14.65 -4.82
C ALA A 16 -34.49 -14.48 -3.39
N LEU A 17 -33.26 -14.94 -3.16
CA LEU A 17 -32.47 -14.52 -2.00
C LEU A 17 -32.14 -13.04 -2.19
N ALA A 18 -32.99 -12.17 -1.62
CA ALA A 18 -32.62 -10.81 -1.33
C ALA A 18 -31.57 -10.84 -0.20
N GLY A 19 -30.35 -11.25 -0.56
CA GLY A 19 -29.19 -11.03 0.26
C GLY A 19 -28.93 -9.53 0.25
N THR A 20 -29.11 -8.87 1.38
CA THR A 20 -28.52 -7.56 1.62
C THR A 20 -27.02 -7.78 1.64
N SER A 21 -26.41 -7.76 0.45
CA SER A 21 -24.95 -7.64 0.32
C SER A 21 -24.60 -6.26 0.89
N HIS A 22 -24.13 -6.23 2.14
CA HIS A 22 -23.37 -5.11 2.62
C HIS A 22 -22.08 -5.14 1.80
N SER A 23 -22.09 -4.44 0.67
CA SER A 23 -20.86 -4.26 -0.10
C SER A 23 -19.91 -3.43 0.76
N TRP A 24 -18.84 -4.03 1.17
CA TRP A 24 -17.69 -3.37 1.80
C TRP A 24 -16.84 -2.64 0.76
N ALA A 25 -17.34 -2.57 -0.47
CA ALA A 25 -16.63 -1.95 -1.58
C ALA A 25 -16.20 -0.55 -1.17
N VAL A 26 -14.90 -0.35 -1.03
CA VAL A 26 -14.30 0.97 -1.11
C VAL A 26 -14.74 1.51 -2.46
N PRO A 27 -15.42 2.67 -2.53
CA PRO A 27 -15.81 3.22 -3.83
C PRO A 27 -14.55 3.31 -4.68
N PRO A 28 -14.56 2.87 -5.92
CA PRO A 28 -13.43 3.11 -6.81
C PRO A 28 -13.15 4.61 -6.78
N HIS A 29 -11.89 5.01 -6.59
CA HIS A 29 -11.45 6.42 -6.54
C HIS A 29 -11.79 7.21 -7.82
N ALA A 30 -12.43 6.56 -8.76
CA ALA A 30 -12.88 7.12 -10.03
C ALA A 30 -14.14 7.99 -9.92
N ASP A 31 -14.95 7.88 -8.86
CA ASP A 31 -16.16 8.70 -8.71
C ASP A 31 -15.89 9.95 -7.87
N VAL A 32 -15.46 11.01 -8.54
CA VAL A 32 -15.23 12.34 -7.94
C VAL A 32 -16.50 12.87 -7.26
N GLY A 33 -17.68 12.49 -7.75
CA GLY A 33 -18.96 12.88 -7.16
C GLY A 33 -19.18 12.23 -5.79
N GLN A 34 -18.91 10.94 -5.68
CA GLN A 34 -19.02 10.20 -4.42
C GLN A 34 -18.00 10.69 -3.39
N GLU A 35 -16.74 10.89 -3.80
CA GLU A 35 -15.70 11.42 -2.91
C GLU A 35 -16.09 12.84 -2.42
N SER A 36 -16.62 13.70 -3.30
CA SER A 36 -17.09 15.04 -2.92
C SER A 36 -18.23 14.98 -1.89
N ALA A 37 -19.21 14.10 -2.11
CA ALA A 37 -20.32 13.90 -1.18
C ALA A 37 -19.84 13.39 0.19
N LEU A 38 -18.91 12.41 0.18
CA LEU A 38 -18.28 11.90 1.40
C LEU A 38 -17.56 13.01 2.17
N ARG A 39 -16.77 13.83 1.49
CA ARG A 39 -16.07 14.97 2.13
C ARG A 39 -17.02 15.95 2.79
N GLN A 40 -18.16 16.24 2.16
CA GLN A 40 -19.20 17.09 2.74
C GLN A 40 -19.80 16.47 4.01
N GLN A 41 -20.01 15.15 4.05
CA GLN A 41 -20.49 14.46 5.25
C GLN A 41 -19.46 14.50 6.39
N LEU A 42 -18.17 14.27 6.07
CA LEU A 42 -17.10 14.37 7.08
C LEU A 42 -17.01 15.76 7.70
N ILE A 43 -17.22 16.82 6.92
CA ILE A 43 -17.30 18.20 7.44
C ILE A 43 -18.42 18.33 8.47
N GLN A 44 -19.60 17.76 8.21
CA GLN A 44 -20.72 17.83 9.17
C GLN A 44 -20.41 17.09 10.48
N VAL A 45 -19.72 15.95 10.39
CA VAL A 45 -19.27 15.20 11.59
C VAL A 45 -18.20 16.01 12.35
N ALA A 46 -17.21 16.56 11.67
CA ALA A 46 -16.17 17.38 12.29
C ALA A 46 -16.75 18.60 13.03
N LEU A 47 -17.79 19.23 12.46
CA LEU A 47 -18.52 20.36 13.03
C LEU A 47 -19.59 19.96 14.08
N THR A 48 -19.68 18.68 14.42
CA THR A 48 -20.66 18.10 15.37
C THR A 48 -22.13 18.19 14.94
N ASN A 49 -22.40 18.49 13.68
CA ASN A 49 -23.76 18.57 13.12
C ASN A 49 -24.33 17.18 12.77
N SER A 50 -23.46 16.19 12.60
CA SER A 50 -23.82 14.78 12.36
C SER A 50 -23.07 13.87 13.32
N PRO A 51 -23.64 12.70 13.67
CA PRO A 51 -22.97 11.74 14.55
C PRO A 51 -21.80 11.07 13.84
N ALA A 52 -20.77 10.70 14.61
CA ALA A 52 -19.71 9.80 14.19
C ALA A 52 -20.13 8.34 14.30
N ASP A 53 -19.43 7.46 13.60
CA ASP A 53 -19.61 6.02 13.75
C ASP A 53 -18.80 5.50 14.95
N LEU A 54 -17.53 5.93 15.07
CA LEU A 54 -16.61 5.51 16.12
C LEU A 54 -15.78 6.69 16.63
N VAL A 55 -15.52 6.72 17.94
CA VAL A 55 -14.46 7.58 18.53
C VAL A 55 -13.48 6.69 19.29
N ILE A 56 -12.21 6.75 18.92
CA ILE A 56 -11.10 6.17 19.69
C ILE A 56 -10.60 7.26 20.63
N GLU A 57 -10.74 7.03 21.95
CA GLU A 57 -10.60 8.08 22.96
C GLU A 57 -9.25 8.04 23.68
N ASN A 58 -8.63 9.20 23.81
CA ASN A 58 -7.49 9.43 24.71
C ASN A 58 -6.25 8.62 24.37
N ALA A 59 -5.93 8.43 23.07
CA ALA A 59 -4.71 7.78 22.62
C ALA A 59 -3.52 8.76 22.56
N THR A 60 -2.30 8.23 22.57
CA THR A 60 -1.10 8.95 22.14
C THR A 60 -0.95 8.75 20.64
N VAL A 61 -1.24 9.78 19.83
CA VAL A 61 -1.30 9.70 18.36
C VAL A 61 0.02 10.13 17.74
N LEU A 62 0.53 9.33 16.77
CA LEU A 62 1.63 9.76 15.94
C LEU A 62 1.15 10.78 14.90
N ASN A 63 1.64 12.01 15.01
CA ASN A 63 1.48 13.01 13.97
C ASN A 63 2.65 12.91 12.98
N VAL A 64 2.40 12.31 11.83
CA VAL A 64 3.42 12.08 10.79
C VAL A 64 3.90 13.36 10.11
N PHE A 65 3.11 14.45 10.17
CA PHE A 65 3.43 15.74 9.53
C PHE A 65 4.42 16.58 10.35
N THR A 66 4.45 16.34 11.67
CA THR A 66 5.34 17.05 12.61
C THR A 66 6.36 16.12 13.27
N SER A 67 6.33 14.83 12.93
CA SER A 67 7.16 13.79 13.54
C SER A 67 7.13 13.82 15.07
N GLN A 68 5.91 13.86 15.63
CA GLN A 68 5.70 13.99 17.07
C GLN A 68 4.62 13.05 17.58
N TRP A 69 4.81 12.55 18.79
CA TRP A 69 3.75 11.93 19.56
C TRP A 69 2.88 13.00 20.22
N GLN A 70 1.57 12.92 20.03
CA GLN A 70 0.58 13.80 20.63
C GLN A 70 -0.25 13.03 21.64
N GLU A 71 -0.04 13.30 22.92
CA GLU A 71 -0.76 12.64 24.01
C GLU A 71 -2.22 13.12 24.10
N GLY A 72 -3.09 12.25 24.60
CA GLY A 72 -4.46 12.59 24.96
C GLY A 72 -5.30 13.05 23.77
N GLN A 73 -5.26 12.33 22.66
CA GLN A 73 -6.02 12.66 21.45
C GLN A 73 -7.23 11.73 21.27
N ASP A 74 -8.32 12.29 20.76
CA ASP A 74 -9.46 11.54 20.25
C ASP A 74 -9.38 11.47 18.72
N ILE A 75 -9.67 10.29 18.15
CA ILE A 75 -9.80 10.06 16.70
C ILE A 75 -11.28 9.81 16.42
N VAL A 76 -11.92 10.70 15.68
CA VAL A 76 -13.34 10.61 15.32
C VAL A 76 -13.48 10.11 13.91
N ILE A 77 -14.24 9.02 13.74
CA ILE A 77 -14.34 8.26 12.51
C ILE A 77 -15.79 8.23 12.03
N ALA A 78 -15.99 8.47 10.74
CA ALA A 78 -17.27 8.30 10.07
C ALA A 78 -17.06 7.89 8.62
N HIS A 79 -17.95 7.04 8.08
CA HIS A 79 -17.91 6.61 6.68
C HIS A 79 -16.52 6.10 6.24
N GLU A 80 -15.89 5.29 7.08
CA GLU A 80 -14.56 4.69 6.81
C GLU A 80 -13.38 5.68 6.82
N ARG A 81 -13.63 6.95 7.14
CA ARG A 81 -12.62 8.02 7.14
C ARG A 81 -12.50 8.67 8.52
N ILE A 82 -11.34 9.24 8.76
CA ILE A 82 -11.15 10.12 9.91
C ILE A 82 -11.83 11.45 9.59
N ALA A 83 -12.77 11.86 10.47
CA ALA A 83 -13.46 13.14 10.36
C ALA A 83 -12.79 14.23 11.18
N TRP A 84 -12.23 13.87 12.37
CA TRP A 84 -11.63 14.83 13.28
C TRP A 84 -10.57 14.15 14.17
N ILE A 85 -9.52 14.87 14.51
CA ILE A 85 -8.52 14.50 15.53
C ILE A 85 -8.23 15.72 16.39
N GLY A 86 -8.07 15.52 17.70
CA GLY A 86 -7.66 16.57 18.60
C GLY A 86 -7.72 16.16 20.07
N THR A 87 -7.49 17.10 20.95
CA THR A 87 -7.40 16.87 22.40
C THR A 87 -8.65 16.18 22.94
N HIS A 88 -8.45 15.16 23.76
CA HIS A 88 -9.52 14.37 24.39
C HIS A 88 -10.61 15.23 25.01
N GLY A 89 -11.86 14.88 24.71
CA GLY A 89 -13.04 15.56 25.19
C GLY A 89 -13.35 16.91 24.52
N LYS A 90 -12.58 17.37 23.53
CA LYS A 90 -12.86 18.63 22.82
C LYS A 90 -13.90 18.47 21.70
N TRP A 91 -14.03 17.28 21.13
CA TRP A 91 -15.11 17.00 20.18
C TRP A 91 -16.40 16.64 20.93
N ALA A 92 -17.39 17.50 20.86
CA ALA A 92 -18.64 17.39 21.63
C ALA A 92 -19.79 16.71 20.88
N GLY A 93 -19.50 16.08 19.72
CA GLY A 93 -20.50 15.40 18.89
C GLY A 93 -20.97 14.06 19.48
N LYS A 94 -22.05 13.54 18.90
CA LYS A 94 -22.57 12.21 19.22
C LYS A 94 -21.81 11.15 18.41
N ALA A 95 -21.56 10.00 19.00
CA ALA A 95 -20.99 8.84 18.32
C ALA A 95 -21.84 7.59 18.59
N ARG A 96 -21.87 6.67 17.65
CA ARG A 96 -22.52 5.36 17.82
C ARG A 96 -21.73 4.49 18.79
N GLU A 97 -20.41 4.54 18.68
CA GLU A 97 -19.49 3.78 19.51
C GLU A 97 -18.34 4.65 20.02
N ARG A 98 -17.86 4.36 21.24
CA ARG A 98 -16.69 4.98 21.84
C ARG A 98 -15.80 3.89 22.45
N VAL A 99 -14.52 3.91 22.07
CA VAL A 99 -13.52 2.94 22.52
C VAL A 99 -12.42 3.66 23.27
N LYS A 100 -12.17 3.23 24.50
CA LYS A 100 -11.08 3.78 25.31
C LYS A 100 -9.74 3.26 24.82
N ALA A 101 -8.81 4.17 24.55
CA ALA A 101 -7.44 3.90 24.15
C ALA A 101 -6.39 4.61 25.02
N GLY A 102 -6.80 5.05 26.24
CA GLY A 102 -5.87 5.66 27.19
C GLY A 102 -4.73 4.70 27.55
N GLY A 103 -3.49 5.18 27.42
CA GLY A 103 -2.30 4.38 27.61
C GLY A 103 -1.85 3.59 26.39
N LEU A 104 -2.59 3.66 25.26
CA LEU A 104 -2.18 3.07 23.99
C LEU A 104 -1.64 4.15 23.03
N TRP A 105 -0.78 3.70 22.12
CA TRP A 105 -0.21 4.52 21.07
C TRP A 105 -0.96 4.24 19.77
N ALA A 106 -1.36 5.28 19.05
CA ALA A 106 -2.07 5.15 17.79
C ALA A 106 -1.16 5.59 16.63
N VAL A 107 -0.92 4.70 15.69
CA VAL A 107 -0.15 4.95 14.48
C VAL A 107 -1.01 4.67 13.25
N PRO A 108 -0.68 5.24 12.07
CA PRO A 108 -1.36 4.89 10.83
C PRO A 108 -1.25 3.40 10.55
N GLY A 109 -2.23 2.84 9.84
CA GLY A 109 -2.11 1.51 9.27
C GLY A 109 -0.84 1.40 8.43
N PHE A 110 -0.10 0.31 8.61
CA PHE A 110 1.15 0.07 7.91
C PHE A 110 0.89 -0.19 6.44
N GLY A 111 1.84 0.21 5.60
CA GLY A 111 1.79 0.06 4.16
C GLY A 111 3.08 -0.46 3.58
N GLU A 112 2.94 -1.43 2.69
CA GLU A 112 4.04 -1.97 1.88
C GLU A 112 4.34 -1.04 0.71
N SER A 113 5.61 -0.75 0.50
CA SER A 113 6.05 0.01 -0.68
C SER A 113 6.31 -0.88 -1.89
N HIS A 114 6.69 -2.13 -1.65
CA HIS A 114 7.00 -3.10 -2.69
C HIS A 114 6.71 -4.51 -2.18
N LYS A 115 5.73 -5.16 -2.77
CA LYS A 115 5.26 -6.49 -2.38
C LYS A 115 4.84 -7.28 -3.60
N HIS A 116 5.18 -8.56 -3.59
CA HIS A 116 4.61 -9.55 -4.50
C HIS A 116 3.71 -10.47 -3.69
N ILE A 117 2.39 -10.25 -3.74
CA ILE A 117 1.42 -11.12 -3.06
C ILE A 117 1.52 -12.54 -3.63
N GLU A 118 1.84 -12.67 -4.91
CA GLU A 118 2.09 -13.95 -5.59
C GLU A 118 3.15 -14.80 -4.86
N SER A 119 4.20 -14.19 -4.36
CA SER A 119 5.27 -14.86 -3.62
C SER A 119 4.84 -15.41 -2.28
N SER A 120 3.71 -14.96 -1.74
CA SER A 120 3.08 -15.57 -0.57
C SER A 120 2.32 -16.86 -0.88
N TYR A 121 2.07 -17.15 -2.19
CA TYR A 121 1.20 -18.23 -2.67
C TYR A 121 -0.26 -18.13 -2.22
N LEU A 122 -0.70 -16.93 -1.85
CA LEU A 122 -2.06 -16.64 -1.42
C LEU A 122 -2.78 -15.77 -2.45
N THR A 123 -4.11 -15.86 -2.44
CA THR A 123 -4.92 -14.84 -3.12
C THR A 123 -5.03 -13.58 -2.24
N PRO A 124 -5.39 -12.42 -2.81
CA PRO A 124 -5.47 -11.17 -2.05
C PRO A 124 -6.33 -11.23 -0.78
N GLU A 125 -7.40 -12.03 -0.76
CA GLU A 125 -8.27 -12.18 0.41
C GLU A 125 -7.57 -12.93 1.56
N TYR A 126 -6.78 -13.96 1.21
CA TYR A 126 -6.03 -14.74 2.22
C TYR A 126 -4.79 -13.99 2.67
N GLU A 127 -4.15 -13.22 1.78
CA GLU A 127 -3.09 -12.29 2.19
C GLU A 127 -3.63 -11.25 3.18
N ALA A 128 -4.80 -10.65 2.90
CA ALA A 128 -5.45 -9.73 3.83
C ALA A 128 -5.65 -10.35 5.23
N ALA A 129 -6.14 -11.60 5.28
CA ALA A 129 -6.34 -12.31 6.55
C ALA A 129 -5.03 -12.56 7.30
N LEU A 130 -3.92 -12.72 6.58
CA LEU A 130 -2.59 -12.96 7.15
C LEU A 130 -1.96 -11.67 7.68
N VAL A 131 -2.02 -10.57 6.91
CA VAL A 131 -1.21 -9.38 7.21
C VAL A 131 -1.94 -8.28 7.99
N ILE A 132 -3.28 -8.21 7.93
CA ILE A 132 -4.02 -7.18 8.68
C ILE A 132 -3.82 -7.28 10.19
N PRO A 133 -3.84 -8.47 10.82
CA PRO A 133 -3.55 -8.58 12.26
C PRO A 133 -2.16 -8.06 12.65
N THR A 134 -1.22 -7.98 11.71
CA THR A 134 0.12 -7.42 11.91
C THR A 134 0.20 -5.91 11.62
N GLY A 135 -0.95 -5.26 11.43
CA GLY A 135 -1.04 -3.81 11.20
C GLY A 135 -0.97 -3.37 9.74
N ASN A 136 -0.75 -4.29 8.80
CA ASN A 136 -0.71 -3.99 7.35
C ASN A 136 -2.11 -3.76 6.82
N THR A 137 -2.44 -2.55 6.38
CA THR A 137 -3.78 -2.20 5.92
C THR A 137 -3.86 -1.84 4.43
N TRP A 138 -2.70 -1.67 3.82
CA TRP A 138 -2.57 -1.38 2.39
C TRP A 138 -1.21 -1.82 1.85
N THR A 139 -1.13 -2.04 0.54
CA THR A 139 0.07 -2.49 -0.17
C THR A 139 0.16 -1.87 -1.55
N VAL A 140 1.39 -1.58 -2.00
CA VAL A 140 1.71 -1.40 -3.41
C VAL A 140 2.16 -2.75 -3.94
N GLU A 141 1.42 -3.27 -4.91
CA GLU A 141 1.57 -4.62 -5.45
C GLU A 141 2.37 -4.61 -6.74
N GLY A 142 3.55 -5.24 -6.73
CA GLY A 142 4.45 -5.37 -7.86
C GLY A 142 4.04 -6.52 -8.79
N SER A 143 2.99 -6.37 -9.51
CA SER A 143 2.15 -7.38 -10.17
C SER A 143 2.75 -8.09 -11.40
N HIS A 144 4.07 -8.28 -11.50
CA HIS A 144 4.64 -8.80 -12.76
C HIS A 144 4.42 -10.30 -12.97
N GLU A 145 4.34 -11.13 -11.93
CA GLU A 145 4.02 -12.56 -12.06
C GLU A 145 2.60 -12.72 -12.60
N MET A 146 1.63 -12.10 -11.94
CA MET A 146 0.24 -12.21 -12.36
C MET A 146 0.01 -11.54 -13.72
N SER A 147 0.72 -10.45 -14.04
CA SER A 147 0.71 -9.84 -15.36
C SER A 147 1.05 -10.84 -16.48
N ASN A 148 2.03 -11.71 -16.22
CA ASN A 148 2.42 -12.76 -17.16
C ASN A 148 1.44 -13.95 -17.24
N VAL A 149 0.45 -14.02 -16.34
CA VAL A 149 -0.59 -15.05 -16.32
C VAL A 149 -1.91 -14.55 -16.91
N VAL A 150 -2.41 -13.40 -16.43
CA VAL A 150 -3.76 -12.90 -16.78
C VAL A 150 -3.76 -11.74 -17.79
N GLY A 151 -2.58 -11.22 -18.16
CA GLY A 151 -2.45 -10.18 -19.17
C GLY A 151 -3.28 -8.93 -18.88
N GLU A 152 -4.14 -8.53 -19.80
CA GLU A 152 -4.98 -7.33 -19.70
C GLU A 152 -5.92 -7.31 -18.48
N HIS A 153 -6.17 -8.47 -17.87
CA HIS A 153 -7.02 -8.59 -16.67
C HIS A 153 -6.25 -8.38 -15.36
N ASN A 154 -4.98 -7.97 -15.41
CA ASN A 154 -4.12 -7.80 -14.23
C ASN A 154 -4.72 -6.85 -13.19
N VAL A 155 -5.16 -5.67 -13.58
CA VAL A 155 -5.77 -4.69 -12.67
C VAL A 155 -7.07 -5.24 -12.07
N ASP A 156 -7.92 -5.86 -12.89
CA ASP A 156 -9.17 -6.46 -12.42
C ASP A 156 -8.93 -7.56 -11.40
N PHE A 157 -7.89 -8.38 -11.60
CA PHE A 157 -7.52 -9.45 -10.65
C PHE A 157 -7.17 -8.87 -9.26
N TRP A 158 -6.29 -7.89 -9.21
CA TRP A 158 -5.85 -7.32 -7.94
C TRP A 158 -6.95 -6.57 -7.20
N LEU A 159 -7.81 -5.87 -7.94
CA LEU A 159 -8.87 -5.07 -7.36
C LEU A 159 -10.15 -5.86 -7.07
N ALA A 160 -10.29 -7.09 -7.60
CA ALA A 160 -11.48 -7.90 -7.41
C ALA A 160 -11.75 -8.20 -5.93
N ALA A 161 -10.72 -8.53 -5.16
CA ALA A 161 -10.86 -8.83 -3.73
C ALA A 161 -11.33 -7.62 -2.92
N GLU A 162 -10.72 -6.45 -3.13
CA GLU A 162 -11.12 -5.21 -2.49
C GLU A 162 -12.54 -4.80 -2.92
N ASN A 163 -12.86 -4.90 -4.21
CA ASN A 163 -14.19 -4.63 -4.74
C ASN A 163 -15.25 -5.61 -4.18
N ALA A 164 -14.86 -6.83 -3.82
CA ALA A 164 -15.71 -7.82 -3.14
C ALA A 164 -15.78 -7.62 -1.61
N GLY A 165 -15.03 -6.68 -1.05
CA GLY A 165 -15.08 -6.30 0.36
C GLY A 165 -13.90 -6.77 1.21
N SER A 166 -12.81 -7.24 0.61
CA SER A 166 -11.55 -7.43 1.35
C SER A 166 -11.09 -6.10 1.95
N PRO A 167 -10.70 -6.07 3.23
CA PRO A 167 -10.30 -4.83 3.87
C PRO A 167 -8.89 -4.35 3.51
N LEU A 168 -8.04 -5.19 2.91
CA LEU A 168 -6.71 -4.81 2.45
C LEU A 168 -6.85 -3.95 1.18
N LYS A 169 -6.30 -2.74 1.22
CA LYS A 169 -6.25 -1.85 0.07
C LYS A 169 -5.05 -2.21 -0.80
N ILE A 170 -5.27 -2.43 -2.09
CA ILE A 170 -4.23 -2.80 -3.05
C ILE A 170 -4.08 -1.67 -4.07
N PHE A 171 -2.84 -1.22 -4.23
CA PHE A 171 -2.44 -0.22 -5.23
C PHE A 171 -1.54 -0.91 -6.26
N PRO A 172 -2.08 -1.36 -7.40
CA PRO A 172 -1.27 -2.05 -8.39
C PRO A 172 -0.17 -1.17 -8.99
N ALA A 173 1.05 -1.71 -8.99
CA ALA A 173 2.18 -1.26 -9.79
C ALA A 173 2.33 -2.23 -10.97
N ILE A 174 2.16 -1.74 -12.18
CA ILE A 174 2.07 -2.59 -13.37
C ILE A 174 3.44 -3.17 -13.73
N GLY A 175 3.53 -4.49 -13.84
CA GLY A 175 4.78 -5.19 -14.07
C GLY A 175 5.49 -4.80 -15.37
N SER A 176 6.71 -4.28 -15.29
CA SER A 176 7.53 -3.90 -16.44
C SER A 176 7.98 -5.11 -17.26
N ALA A 177 8.14 -6.25 -16.59
CA ALA A 177 8.60 -7.51 -17.13
C ALA A 177 7.45 -8.38 -17.68
N THR A 178 6.65 -7.81 -18.59
CA THR A 178 5.54 -8.50 -19.23
C THR A 178 5.64 -8.35 -20.76
N PRO A 179 6.29 -9.31 -21.46
CA PRO A 179 7.03 -10.46 -20.92
C PRO A 179 8.39 -10.07 -20.31
N PRO A 180 9.01 -10.93 -19.48
CA PRO A 180 10.32 -10.67 -18.88
C PRO A 180 11.43 -10.52 -19.92
N THR A 181 11.42 -11.33 -20.95
CA THR A 181 12.39 -11.29 -22.06
C THR A 181 11.69 -11.42 -23.41
N ALA A 182 12.42 -11.09 -24.50
CA ALA A 182 11.93 -11.27 -25.88
C ALA A 182 11.74 -12.74 -26.27
N TYR A 183 12.21 -13.69 -25.47
CA TYR A 183 12.16 -15.12 -25.74
C TYR A 183 11.02 -15.83 -25.00
N GLU A 184 10.31 -15.13 -24.13
CA GLU A 184 9.24 -15.69 -23.32
C GLU A 184 7.87 -15.27 -23.87
N GLN A 185 6.90 -16.17 -23.67
CA GLN A 185 5.49 -15.92 -23.96
C GLN A 185 4.74 -15.85 -22.65
N GLY A 186 4.35 -14.64 -22.25
CA GLY A 186 3.48 -14.41 -21.11
C GLY A 186 2.02 -14.25 -21.52
N GLY A 187 1.13 -14.03 -20.52
CA GLY A 187 -0.27 -13.70 -20.74
C GLY A 187 -0.50 -12.32 -21.34
N GLY A 188 0.53 -11.46 -21.38
CA GLY A 188 0.46 -10.10 -21.92
C GLY A 188 1.75 -9.66 -22.61
N TYR A 189 1.61 -8.58 -23.37
CA TYR A 189 2.74 -7.83 -23.92
C TYR A 189 2.47 -6.36 -23.67
N TYR A 190 3.15 -5.77 -22.67
CA TYR A 190 2.89 -4.41 -22.24
C TYR A 190 3.87 -3.43 -22.86
N GLY A 191 3.31 -2.39 -23.46
CA GLY A 191 4.00 -1.24 -24.01
C GLY A 191 3.34 0.05 -23.58
N PHE A 192 3.46 1.07 -24.42
CA PHE A 192 2.90 2.41 -24.16
C PHE A 192 1.37 2.40 -23.99
N ASP A 193 0.66 1.73 -24.92
CA ASP A 193 -0.80 1.79 -24.95
C ASP A 193 -1.44 0.98 -23.82
N GLU A 194 -0.90 -0.19 -23.51
CA GLU A 194 -1.35 -1.04 -22.39
C GLU A 194 -1.14 -0.30 -21.07
N MET A 195 0.05 0.22 -20.82
CA MET A 195 0.35 0.98 -19.58
C MET A 195 -0.57 2.20 -19.44
N ARG A 196 -0.79 2.94 -20.51
CA ARG A 196 -1.73 4.07 -20.55
C ARG A 196 -3.17 3.61 -20.28
N GLY A 197 -3.54 2.43 -20.76
CA GLY A 197 -4.83 1.78 -20.51
C GLY A 197 -5.03 1.52 -19.01
N PHE A 198 -4.11 0.83 -18.39
CA PHE A 198 -4.16 0.50 -16.95
C PHE A 198 -4.25 1.75 -16.06
N LEU A 199 -3.45 2.79 -16.31
CA LEU A 199 -3.48 4.04 -15.56
C LEU A 199 -4.82 4.80 -15.69
N LYS A 200 -5.61 4.53 -16.71
CA LYS A 200 -6.95 5.12 -16.92
C LYS A 200 -8.07 4.23 -16.38
N GLN A 201 -7.81 2.93 -16.28
CA GLN A 201 -8.79 1.95 -15.86
C GLN A 201 -9.22 2.18 -14.41
N ASP A 202 -8.25 2.43 -13.52
CA ASP A 202 -8.51 2.70 -12.11
C ASP A 202 -7.43 3.62 -11.53
N LEU A 203 -7.84 4.58 -10.71
CA LEU A 203 -6.92 5.53 -10.05
C LEU A 203 -6.04 4.88 -8.97
N ARG A 204 -6.35 3.64 -8.57
CA ARG A 204 -5.50 2.85 -7.67
C ARG A 204 -4.26 2.29 -8.35
N VAL A 205 -4.19 2.30 -9.69
CA VAL A 205 -2.94 2.02 -10.43
C VAL A 205 -2.00 3.21 -10.26
N VAL A 206 -0.94 3.04 -9.48
CA VAL A 206 -0.09 4.15 -9.01
C VAL A 206 1.28 4.21 -9.67
N ALA A 207 1.76 3.08 -10.23
CA ALA A 207 3.12 2.97 -10.70
C ALA A 207 3.27 2.03 -11.90
N LEU A 208 4.36 2.23 -12.63
CA LEU A 208 5.04 1.16 -13.36
C LEU A 208 5.89 0.43 -12.31
N GLY A 209 5.59 -0.84 -12.07
CA GLY A 209 6.33 -1.69 -11.14
C GLY A 209 7.76 -1.92 -11.61
N GLU A 210 8.58 -2.43 -10.76
CA GLU A 210 10.04 -2.50 -10.88
C GLU A 210 10.57 -2.71 -12.31
N VAL A 211 11.41 -1.78 -12.76
CA VAL A 211 12.05 -1.87 -14.08
C VAL A 211 13.33 -2.70 -13.94
N MET A 212 13.20 -4.01 -14.17
CA MET A 212 14.28 -4.99 -13.97
C MET A 212 15.29 -5.04 -15.13
N ASP A 213 14.86 -4.80 -16.37
CA ASP A 213 15.73 -4.87 -17.54
C ASP A 213 16.52 -3.57 -17.72
N TRP A 214 17.53 -3.36 -16.85
CA TRP A 214 18.42 -2.21 -16.93
C TRP A 214 19.16 -2.10 -18.28
N PRO A 215 19.66 -3.18 -18.91
CA PRO A 215 20.20 -3.13 -20.27
C PRO A 215 19.23 -2.52 -21.28
N ALA A 216 17.95 -2.89 -21.22
CA ALA A 216 16.95 -2.34 -22.14
C ALA A 216 16.68 -0.84 -21.90
N VAL A 217 16.81 -0.35 -20.68
CA VAL A 217 16.70 1.10 -20.38
C VAL A 217 17.94 1.86 -20.83
N SER A 218 19.13 1.32 -20.54
CA SER A 218 20.40 2.03 -20.70
C SER A 218 21.02 1.92 -22.10
N GLN A 219 20.62 0.94 -22.92
CA GLN A 219 21.18 0.68 -24.24
C GLN A 219 20.13 0.88 -25.33
N PRO A 220 20.29 1.90 -26.21
CA PRO A 220 19.30 2.21 -27.24
C PRO A 220 19.01 1.06 -28.23
N ASP A 221 19.98 0.18 -28.45
CA ASP A 221 19.86 -0.95 -29.39
C ASP A 221 19.34 -2.24 -28.71
N ALA A 222 19.04 -2.21 -27.42
CA ALA A 222 18.49 -3.37 -26.72
C ALA A 222 17.08 -3.72 -27.22
N PRO A 223 16.75 -5.02 -27.39
CA PRO A 223 15.47 -5.45 -28.00
C PRO A 223 14.21 -4.91 -27.30
N ALA A 224 14.24 -4.74 -25.97
CA ALA A 224 13.10 -4.25 -25.21
C ALA A 224 13.13 -2.71 -24.97
N ASN A 225 14.12 -1.98 -25.52
CA ASN A 225 14.31 -0.55 -25.25
C ASN A 225 13.05 0.27 -25.58
N GLU A 226 12.52 0.15 -26.80
CA GLU A 226 11.35 0.90 -27.25
C GLU A 226 10.11 0.61 -26.38
N ARG A 227 9.91 -0.68 -26.04
CA ARG A 227 8.81 -1.15 -25.19
C ARG A 227 8.87 -0.52 -23.80
N LEU A 228 10.00 -0.67 -23.10
CA LEU A 228 10.17 -0.15 -21.75
C LEU A 228 10.10 1.38 -21.68
N TRP A 229 10.76 2.08 -22.61
CA TRP A 229 10.62 3.52 -22.70
C TRP A 229 9.19 3.96 -23.09
N GLY A 230 8.44 3.12 -23.80
CA GLY A 230 7.02 3.30 -24.04
C GLY A 230 6.23 3.30 -22.73
N MET A 231 6.43 2.27 -21.89
CA MET A 231 5.77 2.16 -20.57
C MET A 231 6.16 3.31 -19.64
N ILE A 232 7.45 3.66 -19.55
CA ILE A 232 7.95 4.79 -18.74
C ILE A 232 7.27 6.10 -19.17
N LYS A 233 7.21 6.40 -20.48
CA LYS A 233 6.54 7.60 -21.02
C LYS A 233 5.05 7.62 -20.69
N ALA A 234 4.35 6.48 -20.80
CA ALA A 234 2.94 6.37 -20.46
C ALA A 234 2.71 6.64 -18.97
N THR A 235 3.58 6.11 -18.12
CA THR A 235 3.53 6.30 -16.68
C THR A 235 3.70 7.78 -16.31
N TRP A 236 4.69 8.46 -16.85
CA TRP A 236 4.88 9.89 -16.61
C TRP A 236 3.70 10.73 -17.11
N ALA A 237 3.17 10.41 -18.30
CA ALA A 237 1.99 11.10 -18.82
C ALA A 237 0.75 10.91 -17.94
N GLY A 238 0.60 9.73 -17.32
CA GLY A 238 -0.44 9.41 -16.33
C GLY A 238 -0.15 9.90 -14.92
N ARG A 239 1.01 10.56 -14.69
CA ARG A 239 1.50 10.99 -13.37
C ARG A 239 1.75 9.84 -12.37
N GLY A 240 1.95 8.63 -12.88
CA GLY A 240 2.40 7.49 -12.08
C GLY A 240 3.88 7.61 -11.68
N VAL A 241 4.29 6.75 -10.77
CA VAL A 241 5.67 6.59 -10.32
C VAL A 241 6.33 5.51 -11.18
N VAL A 242 7.62 5.60 -11.44
CA VAL A 242 8.39 4.57 -12.14
C VAL A 242 9.33 3.93 -11.14
N GLU A 243 8.98 2.72 -10.71
CA GLU A 243 9.78 1.96 -9.76
C GLU A 243 11.00 1.33 -10.43
N GLY A 244 12.08 1.26 -9.69
CA GLY A 244 13.32 0.69 -10.18
C GLY A 244 13.69 -0.64 -9.53
N HIS A 245 14.68 -1.31 -10.15
CA HIS A 245 15.30 -2.53 -9.67
C HIS A 245 16.80 -2.42 -9.93
N GLY A 246 17.52 -1.79 -9.01
CA GLY A 246 18.93 -1.43 -9.16
C GLY A 246 19.89 -2.52 -8.75
N SER A 247 19.56 -3.80 -8.95
CA SER A 247 20.38 -4.94 -8.53
C SER A 247 21.77 -4.89 -9.19
N GLY A 248 22.80 -4.88 -8.35
CA GLY A 248 24.19 -4.87 -8.79
C GLY A 248 24.74 -3.54 -9.32
N LEU A 249 23.94 -2.47 -9.34
CA LEU A 249 24.38 -1.12 -9.71
C LEU A 249 25.09 -0.46 -8.54
N ARG A 250 26.41 -0.56 -8.51
CA ARG A 250 27.24 -0.13 -7.36
C ARG A 250 28.26 0.97 -7.68
N ASP A 251 28.62 1.11 -8.94
CA ASP A 251 29.52 2.18 -9.36
C ASP A 251 28.76 3.50 -9.59
N LEU A 252 29.45 4.61 -9.39
CA LEU A 252 28.85 5.94 -9.46
C LEU A 252 28.19 6.26 -10.81
N ASN A 253 28.77 5.78 -11.92
CA ASN A 253 28.22 6.06 -13.24
C ASN A 253 26.90 5.34 -13.44
N SER A 254 26.84 4.06 -13.05
CA SER A 254 25.60 3.25 -13.13
C SER A 254 24.51 3.83 -12.23
N ILE A 255 24.82 4.22 -10.99
CA ILE A 255 23.86 4.82 -10.06
C ILE A 255 23.34 6.16 -10.60
N ASN A 256 24.23 7.04 -11.12
CA ASN A 256 23.83 8.30 -11.73
C ASN A 256 22.98 8.08 -12.99
N ALA A 257 23.32 7.11 -13.84
CA ALA A 257 22.54 6.77 -15.02
C ALA A 257 21.15 6.25 -14.65
N PHE A 258 21.06 5.41 -13.63
CA PHE A 258 19.78 4.89 -13.09
C PHE A 258 18.87 6.03 -12.61
N ALA A 259 19.39 6.92 -11.78
CA ALA A 259 18.64 8.10 -11.33
C ALA A 259 18.28 9.04 -12.49
N ALA A 260 19.20 9.25 -13.45
CA ALA A 260 18.94 10.08 -14.64
C ALA A 260 17.90 9.50 -15.57
N ALA A 261 17.72 8.18 -15.60
CA ALA A 261 16.66 7.52 -16.34
C ALA A 261 15.25 7.76 -15.73
N GLY A 262 15.18 8.35 -14.53
CA GLY A 262 13.93 8.63 -13.83
C GLY A 262 13.32 7.42 -13.13
N LEU A 263 14.14 6.38 -12.86
CA LEU A 263 13.79 5.26 -11.99
C LEU A 263 13.85 5.78 -10.55
N SER A 264 12.70 5.87 -9.91
CA SER A 264 12.54 6.69 -8.69
C SER A 264 12.87 5.95 -7.41
N SER A 265 12.84 4.62 -7.42
CA SER A 265 13.09 3.78 -6.24
C SER A 265 14.07 2.64 -6.50
N ASP A 266 14.49 2.01 -5.41
CA ASP A 266 15.25 0.75 -5.46
C ASP A 266 15.09 -0.04 -4.15
N HIS A 267 14.74 -1.33 -4.27
CA HIS A 267 14.61 -2.28 -3.16
C HIS A 267 15.75 -3.31 -3.12
N GLU A 268 16.68 -3.26 -4.08
CA GLU A 268 17.76 -4.25 -4.26
C GLU A 268 19.07 -3.86 -3.56
N VAL A 269 19.04 -2.91 -2.63
CA VAL A 269 20.22 -2.53 -1.83
C VAL A 269 20.68 -3.71 -0.98
N ARG A 270 21.96 -4.06 -1.11
CA ARG A 270 22.61 -5.13 -0.32
C ARG A 270 23.79 -4.63 0.53
N LEU A 271 24.38 -3.51 0.17
CA LEU A 271 25.53 -2.92 0.84
C LEU A 271 25.20 -1.51 1.30
N ALA A 272 25.72 -1.13 2.46
CA ALA A 272 25.46 0.20 3.03
C ALA A 272 25.91 1.34 2.12
N ASP A 273 27.12 1.26 1.58
CA ASP A 273 27.68 2.32 0.71
C ASP A 273 26.89 2.43 -0.60
N GLU A 274 26.40 1.31 -1.16
CA GLU A 274 25.50 1.29 -2.31
C GLU A 274 24.19 2.06 -2.01
N GLY A 275 23.55 1.76 -0.87
CA GLY A 275 22.33 2.45 -0.47
C GLY A 275 22.54 3.95 -0.24
N ILE A 276 23.63 4.31 0.40
CA ILE A 276 23.97 5.72 0.64
C ILE A 276 24.17 6.47 -0.68
N GLU A 277 24.91 5.89 -1.62
CA GLU A 277 25.16 6.51 -2.93
C GLU A 277 23.84 6.71 -3.71
N LYS A 278 22.92 5.73 -3.67
CA LYS A 278 21.59 5.84 -4.29
C LYS A 278 20.74 6.92 -3.59
N LEU A 279 20.69 6.91 -2.25
CA LEU A 279 19.94 7.89 -1.45
C LEU A 279 20.41 9.33 -1.73
N GLN A 280 21.73 9.56 -1.77
CA GLN A 280 22.33 10.88 -2.06
C GLN A 280 22.04 11.40 -3.47
N ARG A 281 21.56 10.56 -4.37
CA ARG A 281 21.13 10.92 -5.74
C ARG A 281 19.61 10.97 -5.90
N GLY A 282 18.91 10.94 -4.76
CA GLY A 282 17.45 11.10 -4.72
C GLY A 282 16.66 9.85 -5.09
N VAL A 283 17.31 8.68 -5.14
CA VAL A 283 16.60 7.41 -5.27
C VAL A 283 15.89 7.11 -3.95
N PHE A 284 14.61 6.82 -3.99
CA PHE A 284 13.84 6.37 -2.84
C PHE A 284 14.22 4.93 -2.52
N LEU A 285 14.61 4.66 -1.28
CA LEU A 285 15.03 3.31 -0.88
C LEU A 285 13.88 2.55 -0.22
N GLU A 286 13.57 1.39 -0.75
CA GLU A 286 12.58 0.44 -0.22
C GLU A 286 13.34 -0.70 0.46
N VAL A 287 13.64 -0.49 1.75
CA VAL A 287 14.67 -1.26 2.46
C VAL A 287 14.09 -2.55 3.01
N ARG A 288 14.62 -3.70 2.58
CA ARG A 288 14.31 -5.01 3.15
C ARG A 288 15.01 -5.19 4.51
N ALA A 289 14.49 -6.10 5.35
CA ALA A 289 14.95 -6.27 6.72
C ALA A 289 16.44 -6.63 6.86
N ASP A 290 17.01 -7.37 5.91
CA ASP A 290 18.44 -7.71 5.88
C ASP A 290 19.31 -6.49 5.52
N ALA A 291 18.86 -5.68 4.57
CA ALA A 291 19.54 -4.45 4.18
C ALA A 291 19.50 -3.37 5.29
N ALA A 292 18.40 -3.28 6.05
CA ALA A 292 18.27 -2.36 7.17
C ALA A 292 19.42 -2.53 8.19
N ARG A 293 19.78 -3.77 8.48
CA ARG A 293 20.85 -4.12 9.45
C ARG A 293 22.22 -3.61 9.08
N VAL A 294 22.50 -3.39 7.80
CA VAL A 294 23.79 -2.87 7.33
C VAL A 294 23.72 -1.40 7.00
N LEU A 295 22.60 -0.92 6.48
CA LEU A 295 22.44 0.46 6.02
C LEU A 295 22.21 1.44 7.18
N PHE A 296 21.27 1.16 8.10
CA PHE A 296 20.85 2.11 9.12
C PHE A 296 21.95 2.49 10.13
N PRO A 297 22.76 1.55 10.63
CA PRO A 297 23.93 1.93 11.45
C PRO A 297 24.90 2.84 10.72
N ARG A 298 25.04 2.66 9.41
CA ARG A 298 25.93 3.46 8.59
C ARG A 298 25.39 4.87 8.34
N LEU A 299 24.07 5.02 8.13
CA LEU A 299 23.40 6.34 8.05
C LEU A 299 23.63 7.14 9.33
N ASN A 300 23.43 6.51 10.49
CA ASN A 300 23.69 7.13 11.80
C ASN A 300 25.16 7.53 11.97
N ALA A 301 26.09 6.67 11.59
CA ALA A 301 27.52 6.95 11.68
C ALA A 301 27.95 8.14 10.79
N LEU A 302 27.21 8.41 9.72
CA LEU A 302 27.41 9.57 8.83
C LEU A 302 26.64 10.81 9.29
N GLY A 303 25.84 10.73 10.36
CA GLY A 303 25.00 11.82 10.85
C GLY A 303 23.83 12.18 9.92
N ILE A 304 23.38 11.24 9.09
CA ILE A 304 22.19 11.43 8.24
C ILE A 304 20.96 11.34 9.13
N THR A 305 20.20 12.42 9.21
CA THR A 305 19.01 12.55 10.08
C THR A 305 17.70 12.64 9.30
N ASP A 306 17.74 12.85 7.99
CA ASP A 306 16.57 12.85 7.12
C ASP A 306 16.35 11.45 6.55
N TRP A 307 15.31 10.77 7.05
CA TRP A 307 14.89 9.44 6.65
C TRP A 307 13.67 9.46 5.71
N SER A 308 13.26 10.64 5.27
CA SER A 308 12.01 10.82 4.50
C SER A 308 12.00 10.16 3.12
N ASN A 309 13.18 9.83 2.59
CA ASN A 309 13.35 9.17 1.30
C ASN A 309 13.65 7.66 1.44
N ILE A 310 13.21 7.09 2.55
CA ILE A 310 13.37 5.67 2.88
C ILE A 310 12.01 5.10 3.29
N SER A 311 11.70 3.90 2.81
CA SER A 311 10.65 3.02 3.32
C SER A 311 11.24 1.68 3.76
N VAL A 312 10.42 0.85 4.40
CA VAL A 312 10.71 -0.56 4.65
C VAL A 312 9.71 -1.43 3.91
N THR A 313 10.15 -2.59 3.42
CA THR A 313 9.34 -3.47 2.59
C THR A 313 9.62 -4.94 2.83
N THR A 314 8.66 -5.82 2.51
CA THR A 314 8.82 -7.28 2.63
C THR A 314 9.28 -7.94 1.35
N ASP A 315 8.92 -7.36 0.18
CA ASP A 315 9.22 -7.91 -1.13
C ASP A 315 8.66 -9.35 -1.29
N ASP A 316 9.45 -10.32 -1.69
CA ASP A 316 9.12 -11.74 -1.93
C ASP A 316 8.93 -12.58 -0.65
N ARG A 317 8.36 -12.04 0.41
CA ARG A 317 8.17 -12.81 1.64
C ARG A 317 7.03 -13.81 1.51
N ASP A 318 7.34 -15.10 1.61
CA ASP A 318 6.36 -16.18 1.57
C ASP A 318 5.47 -16.26 2.83
N VAL A 319 4.42 -17.08 2.75
CA VAL A 319 3.46 -17.27 3.84
C VAL A 319 4.09 -17.82 5.11
N ALA A 320 5.05 -18.75 5.01
CA ALA A 320 5.69 -19.36 6.17
C ALA A 320 6.59 -18.36 6.90
N ALA A 321 7.35 -17.57 6.15
CA ALA A 321 8.16 -16.48 6.69
C ALA A 321 7.27 -15.39 7.33
N THR A 322 6.17 -15.02 6.68
CA THR A 322 5.21 -14.03 7.21
C THR A 322 4.57 -14.53 8.50
N GLN A 323 4.15 -15.80 8.59
CA GLN A 323 3.61 -16.37 9.81
C GLN A 323 4.63 -16.44 10.97
N SER A 324 5.89 -16.69 10.67
CA SER A 324 6.93 -16.87 11.69
C SER A 324 7.55 -15.57 12.16
N LEU A 325 7.73 -14.59 11.28
CA LEU A 325 8.43 -13.34 11.56
C LEU A 325 7.47 -12.16 11.77
N GLY A 326 6.37 -12.14 11.06
CA GLY A 326 5.48 -11.01 10.87
C GLY A 326 5.59 -10.42 9.45
N ALA A 327 4.79 -9.41 9.17
CA ALA A 327 4.83 -8.62 7.94
C ALA A 327 5.51 -7.26 8.20
N MET A 328 4.80 -6.15 8.03
CA MET A 328 5.37 -4.82 8.28
C MET A 328 5.67 -4.52 9.74
N ASP A 329 4.96 -5.14 10.68
CA ASP A 329 5.30 -5.05 12.12
C ASP A 329 6.74 -5.52 12.39
N TYR A 330 7.13 -6.63 11.75
CA TYR A 330 8.50 -7.13 11.83
C TYR A 330 9.49 -6.16 11.16
N ASN A 331 9.17 -5.63 9.97
CA ASN A 331 10.09 -4.74 9.26
C ASN A 331 10.29 -3.41 10.01
N ILE A 332 9.22 -2.85 10.60
CA ILE A 332 9.31 -1.63 11.43
C ILE A 332 10.13 -1.91 12.69
N ARG A 333 9.87 -3.02 13.40
CA ARG A 333 10.66 -3.43 14.56
C ARG A 333 12.12 -3.65 14.21
N ASN A 334 12.40 -4.37 13.13
CA ASN A 334 13.77 -4.58 12.64
C ASN A 334 14.47 -3.26 12.26
N ALA A 335 13.74 -2.28 11.73
CA ALA A 335 14.29 -0.95 11.47
C ALA A 335 14.72 -0.24 12.76
N ILE A 336 13.87 -0.27 13.79
CA ILE A 336 14.18 0.28 15.13
C ILE A 336 15.40 -0.43 15.73
N GLU A 337 15.41 -1.76 15.74
CA GLU A 337 16.52 -2.58 16.24
C GLU A 337 17.82 -2.33 15.44
N SER A 338 17.72 -1.94 14.18
CA SER A 338 18.84 -1.58 13.31
C SER A 338 19.30 -0.14 13.47
N GLY A 339 18.66 0.64 14.37
CA GLY A 339 19.08 1.99 14.73
C GLY A 339 18.29 3.12 14.07
N ALA A 340 17.18 2.85 13.38
CA ALA A 340 16.27 3.90 12.96
C ALA A 340 15.60 4.55 14.18
N PRO A 341 15.43 5.88 14.22
CA PRO A 341 14.60 6.51 15.24
C PRO A 341 13.16 5.95 15.18
N VAL A 342 12.54 5.73 16.33
CA VAL A 342 11.23 5.06 16.44
C VAL A 342 10.17 5.72 15.53
N ILE A 343 10.07 7.04 15.58
CA ILE A 343 9.11 7.77 14.75
C ILE A 343 9.41 7.56 13.26
N ASP A 344 10.68 7.66 12.83
CA ASP A 344 11.05 7.48 11.44
C ASP A 344 10.76 6.06 10.94
N ALA A 345 10.93 5.05 11.79
CA ALA A 345 10.57 3.66 11.45
C ALA A 345 9.06 3.53 11.11
N TYR A 346 8.17 4.20 11.86
CA TYR A 346 6.76 4.26 11.53
C TYR A 346 6.47 5.08 10.27
N LEU A 347 7.20 6.19 10.05
CA LEU A 347 7.07 6.96 8.82
C LEU A 347 7.50 6.11 7.60
N MET A 348 8.59 5.36 7.71
CA MET A 348 9.03 4.43 6.67
C MET A 348 8.01 3.33 6.36
N GLY A 349 7.32 2.82 7.38
CA GLY A 349 6.26 1.82 7.23
C GLY A 349 4.88 2.40 6.90
N SER A 350 4.75 3.70 6.62
CA SER A 350 3.46 4.32 6.33
C SER A 350 3.57 5.57 5.45
N TYR A 351 3.89 6.73 6.03
CA TYR A 351 3.75 8.03 5.38
C TYR A 351 4.76 8.27 4.26
N ASN A 352 6.02 7.84 4.42
CA ASN A 352 7.04 8.00 3.37
C ASN A 352 6.64 7.24 2.10
N THR A 353 6.18 5.99 2.27
CA THR A 353 5.63 5.16 1.20
C THR A 353 4.44 5.86 0.52
N ALA A 354 3.46 6.30 1.31
CA ALA A 354 2.27 6.95 0.77
C ALA A 354 2.61 8.23 -0.02
N ARG A 355 3.60 9.01 0.44
CA ARG A 355 4.10 10.20 -0.28
C ARG A 355 4.81 9.85 -1.58
N HIS A 356 5.64 8.81 -1.57
CA HIS A 356 6.36 8.37 -2.77
C HIS A 356 5.37 8.04 -3.89
N PHE A 357 4.33 7.26 -3.57
CA PHE A 357 3.28 6.89 -4.53
C PHE A 357 2.19 7.95 -4.71
N ARG A 358 2.27 9.12 -4.03
CA ARG A 358 1.31 10.23 -4.12
C ARG A 358 -0.11 9.87 -3.69
N ILE A 359 -0.23 8.90 -2.79
CA ILE A 359 -1.49 8.43 -2.19
C ILE A 359 -1.65 8.87 -0.71
N ASP A 360 -0.78 9.75 -0.23
CA ASP A 360 -0.79 10.27 1.15
C ASP A 360 -2.04 11.07 1.51
N HIS A 361 -2.86 11.41 0.53
CA HIS A 361 -4.19 11.98 0.74
C HIS A 361 -5.24 10.93 1.12
N LEU A 362 -4.94 9.64 1.01
CA LEU A 362 -5.80 8.50 1.30
C LEU A 362 -5.32 7.69 2.50
N VAL A 363 -4.04 7.31 2.52
CA VAL A 363 -3.41 6.39 3.47
C VAL A 363 -2.13 6.96 4.10
N GLY A 364 -1.52 6.24 5.02
CA GLY A 364 -0.21 6.56 5.59
C GLY A 364 -0.21 7.63 6.68
N ALA A 365 -1.36 8.20 7.04
CA ALA A 365 -1.44 9.22 8.09
C ALA A 365 -2.76 9.16 8.85
N LEU A 366 -2.72 9.38 10.16
CA LEU A 366 -3.92 9.65 10.96
C LEU A 366 -4.25 11.14 10.81
N ALA A 367 -5.15 11.47 9.89
CA ALA A 367 -5.57 12.84 9.66
C ALA A 367 -6.95 12.92 8.98
N PRO A 368 -7.71 14.00 9.17
CA PRO A 368 -9.03 14.15 8.59
C PRO A 368 -9.05 13.95 7.08
N GLY A 369 -10.04 13.21 6.61
CA GLY A 369 -10.26 12.84 5.20
C GLY A 369 -9.55 11.58 4.73
N ARG A 370 -8.60 11.04 5.49
CA ARG A 370 -7.89 9.78 5.18
C ARG A 370 -8.67 8.57 5.68
N TYR A 371 -8.37 7.40 5.15
CA TYR A 371 -8.94 6.15 5.66
C TYR A 371 -8.67 6.01 7.16
N ALA A 372 -9.66 5.49 7.88
CA ALA A 372 -9.57 5.25 9.31
C ALA A 372 -8.86 3.91 9.59
N ASP A 373 -7.63 3.81 9.11
CA ASP A 373 -6.72 2.69 9.36
C ASP A 373 -5.84 3.05 10.54
N VAL A 374 -6.13 2.45 11.68
CA VAL A 374 -5.50 2.79 12.96
C VAL A 374 -4.93 1.55 13.61
N VAL A 375 -3.63 1.54 13.84
CA VAL A 375 -2.97 0.50 14.66
C VAL A 375 -2.78 1.03 16.07
N LEU A 376 -3.38 0.37 17.05
CA LEU A 376 -3.16 0.65 18.46
C LEU A 376 -2.06 -0.26 19.02
N LEU A 377 -1.08 0.35 19.66
CA LEU A 377 0.10 -0.32 20.21
C LEU A 377 0.13 -0.20 21.72
N LYS A 378 0.59 -1.27 22.39
CA LYS A 378 0.96 -1.25 23.81
C LYS A 378 2.36 -0.68 24.02
N ASP A 379 3.25 -0.95 23.06
CA ASP A 379 4.64 -0.52 23.09
C ASP A 379 5.08 -0.16 21.66
N PRO A 380 5.41 1.12 21.40
CA PRO A 380 5.82 1.57 20.08
C PRO A 380 7.27 1.19 19.73
N GLU A 381 8.14 0.92 20.70
CA GLU A 381 9.52 0.48 20.41
C GLU A 381 9.56 -1.00 20.02
N ALA A 382 8.80 -1.83 20.76
CA ALA A 382 8.67 -3.26 20.45
C ALA A 382 7.63 -3.57 19.38
N VAL A 383 6.93 -2.57 18.86
CA VAL A 383 5.82 -2.71 17.88
C VAL A 383 4.78 -3.72 18.35
N THR A 384 4.40 -3.64 19.63
CA THR A 384 3.45 -4.59 20.25
C THR A 384 2.02 -4.13 19.96
N ILE A 385 1.39 -4.76 18.98
CA ILE A 385 0.02 -4.44 18.55
C ILE A 385 -0.99 -4.88 19.61
N ASP A 386 -1.92 -4.00 19.97
CA ASP A 386 -3.11 -4.30 20.76
C ASP A 386 -4.28 -4.67 19.87
N ARG A 387 -4.58 -3.82 18.88
CA ARG A 387 -5.64 -4.04 17.89
C ARG A 387 -5.45 -3.19 16.65
N VAL A 388 -6.08 -3.62 15.57
CA VAL A 388 -6.03 -2.95 14.26
C VAL A 388 -7.45 -2.59 13.82
N TYR A 389 -7.65 -1.32 13.46
CA TYR A 389 -8.86 -0.87 12.79
C TYR A 389 -8.55 -0.62 11.32
N VAL A 390 -9.36 -1.20 10.44
CA VAL A 390 -9.32 -0.94 9.00
C VAL A 390 -10.64 -0.31 8.60
N ASN A 391 -10.60 0.83 7.93
CA ASN A 391 -11.82 1.56 7.58
C ASN A 391 -12.70 1.87 8.81
N GLY A 392 -12.08 2.07 9.98
CA GLY A 392 -12.78 2.30 11.24
C GLY A 392 -13.45 1.08 11.86
N LYS A 393 -13.16 -0.13 11.39
CA LYS A 393 -13.71 -1.41 11.90
C LYS A 393 -12.59 -2.26 12.46
N LEU A 394 -12.86 -2.92 13.60
CA LEU A 394 -11.94 -3.82 14.28
C LEU A 394 -11.81 -5.14 13.53
#